data_d0a4990f0ef26a9dc18576c820f59848
#
_entry.id   d0a4990f0ef26a9dc18576c820f59848
#
_cell.length_a   1.000
_cell.length_b   1.000
_cell.length_c   1.000
_cell.angle_alpha   90.00
_cell.angle_beta   90.00
_cell.angle_gamma   90.00
#
_symmetry.space_group_name_H-M   'P 1'
#
loop_
_entity.id
_entity.type
_entity.pdbx_description
1 polymer ?
#
loop_
_entity_poly.entity_id
_entity_poly.type
_entity_poly.pdbx_seq_one_letter_code
_entity_poly.pdbx_strand_id
1 'polypeptide(L)'
;MKTLIELFDESPILNVLASVAFKPEKLIFFGADPLQVEESRGDYNRFFKSRGESPEIEYISADMENIDEVNDTLAKIISENPDCVVDVTGGKDIALLAAGMAAVKLGVPLIAYNRRTKKYANISKYEHAMRANIFGLLDCEDFF
;
A
#
# COMPACT_ATOMS: atom_id res chain seq x y z
N MET A 1 12.99 5.51 -8.91
CA MET A 1 12.95 5.43 -7.42
C MET A 1 11.89 4.41 -7.01
N LYS A 2 12.30 3.45 -6.22
CA LYS A 2 11.44 2.36 -5.75
C LYS A 2 10.43 2.91 -4.72
N THR A 3 9.18 3.01 -5.13
CA THR A 3 8.13 3.68 -4.35
C THR A 3 7.09 2.67 -3.86
N LEU A 4 6.76 2.72 -2.59
CA LEU A 4 5.67 1.97 -1.98
C LEU A 4 4.54 2.92 -1.61
N ILE A 5 3.34 2.66 -2.12
CA ILE A 5 2.13 3.39 -1.77
C ILE A 5 1.37 2.57 -0.75
N GLU A 6 1.27 3.12 0.46
CA GLU A 6 0.57 2.51 1.59
C GLU A 6 -0.80 3.17 1.77
N LEU A 7 -1.85 2.38 1.82
CA LEU A 7 -3.13 2.88 2.31
C LEU A 7 -3.01 3.09 3.81
N PHE A 8 -3.08 4.34 4.26
CA PHE A 8 -2.85 4.67 5.67
C PHE A 8 -3.94 4.09 6.55
N ASP A 9 -3.52 3.41 7.62
CA ASP A 9 -4.38 2.76 8.59
C ASP A 9 -4.19 3.37 9.98
N GLU A 10 -5.22 3.30 10.82
CA GLU A 10 -5.13 3.75 12.21
C GLU A 10 -4.19 2.88 13.04
N SER A 11 -3.97 1.63 12.63
CA SER A 11 -3.01 0.74 13.26
C SER A 11 -1.61 0.99 12.71
N PRO A 12 -0.68 1.54 13.48
CA PRO A 12 0.65 1.89 12.98
C PRO A 12 1.43 0.72 12.39
N ILE A 13 1.23 -0.48 12.90
CA ILE A 13 1.93 -1.66 12.39
C ILE A 13 1.55 -1.97 10.95
N LEU A 14 0.28 -1.76 10.57
CA LEU A 14 -0.17 -2.00 9.20
C LEU A 14 0.45 -1.05 8.19
N ASN A 15 0.91 0.10 8.65
CA ASN A 15 1.55 1.10 7.81
C ASN A 15 3.03 0.84 7.52
N VAL A 16 3.64 -0.13 8.20
CA VAL A 16 5.08 -0.39 8.05
C VAL A 16 5.43 -1.83 7.70
N LEU A 17 4.49 -2.77 7.81
CA LEU A 17 4.77 -4.19 7.59
C LEU A 17 5.36 -4.48 6.21
N ALA A 18 4.73 -3.99 5.16
CA ALA A 18 5.21 -4.21 3.81
C ALA A 18 6.53 -3.48 3.55
N SER A 19 6.69 -2.28 4.09
CA SER A 19 7.92 -1.50 3.92
C SER A 19 9.15 -2.17 4.52
N VAL A 20 8.99 -2.92 5.60
CA VAL A 20 10.10 -3.69 6.21
C VAL A 20 10.67 -4.72 5.24
N ALA A 21 9.80 -5.40 4.51
CA ALA A 21 10.22 -6.41 3.54
C ALA A 21 10.59 -5.79 2.19
N PHE A 22 9.81 -4.82 1.73
CA PHE A 22 9.99 -4.19 0.43
C PHE A 22 11.18 -3.22 0.37
N LYS A 23 11.49 -2.56 1.49
CA LYS A 23 12.57 -1.56 1.62
C LYS A 23 12.50 -0.48 0.54
N PRO A 24 11.43 0.34 0.54
CA PRO A 24 11.27 1.38 -0.46
C PRO A 24 12.28 2.50 -0.28
N GLU A 25 12.62 3.16 -1.38
CA GLU A 25 13.35 4.43 -1.36
C GLU A 25 12.40 5.60 -1.05
N LYS A 26 11.15 5.49 -1.52
CA LYS A 26 10.08 6.44 -1.23
C LYS A 26 8.85 5.71 -0.71
N LEU A 27 8.28 6.24 0.37
CA LEU A 27 7.07 5.73 1.00
C LEU A 27 5.99 6.81 0.94
N ILE A 28 4.87 6.50 0.34
CA ILE A 28 3.71 7.40 0.27
C ILE A 28 2.62 6.83 1.17
N PHE A 29 2.31 7.56 2.23
CA PHE A 29 1.13 7.28 3.04
C PHE A 29 -0.08 8.00 2.44
N PHE A 30 -0.99 7.22 1.90
CA PHE A 30 -2.17 7.73 1.23
C PHE A 30 -3.40 7.59 2.11
N GLY A 31 -4.07 8.69 2.36
CA GLY A 31 -5.35 8.73 3.07
C GLY A 31 -5.29 9.11 4.54
N ALA A 32 -4.13 9.45 5.08
CA ALA A 32 -4.03 10.02 6.41
C ALA A 32 -4.63 11.43 6.43
N ASP A 33 -5.43 11.74 7.47
CA ASP A 33 -5.87 13.10 7.67
C ASP A 33 -4.76 13.98 8.27
N PRO A 34 -4.89 15.33 8.23
CA PRO A 34 -3.83 16.22 8.72
C PRO A 34 -3.44 16.00 10.18
N LEU A 35 -4.38 15.64 11.04
CA LEU A 35 -4.11 15.37 12.44
C LEU A 35 -3.28 14.09 12.62
N GLN A 36 -3.66 13.03 11.91
CA GLN A 36 -2.90 11.78 11.90
C GLN A 36 -1.47 11.99 11.39
N VAL A 37 -1.30 12.81 10.36
CA VAL A 37 0.03 13.17 9.83
C VAL A 37 0.87 13.84 10.91
N GLU A 38 0.32 14.83 11.58
CA GLU A 38 1.04 15.58 12.61
C GLU A 38 1.43 14.71 13.79
N GLU A 39 0.52 13.87 14.26
CA GLU A 39 0.76 12.98 15.41
C GLU A 39 1.76 11.87 15.11
N SER A 40 1.82 11.38 13.89
CA SER A 40 2.57 10.17 13.55
C SER A 40 3.90 10.40 12.82
N ARG A 41 4.11 11.57 12.26
CA ARG A 41 5.29 11.86 11.41
C ARG A 41 6.61 11.53 12.09
N GLY A 42 6.79 11.98 13.33
CA GLY A 42 8.00 11.72 14.08
C GLY A 42 8.21 10.23 14.37
N ASP A 43 7.13 9.50 14.59
CA ASP A 43 7.17 8.08 14.94
C ASP A 43 7.68 7.22 13.76
N TYR A 44 7.21 7.48 12.55
CA TYR A 44 7.68 6.74 11.37
C TYR A 44 9.13 7.07 11.04
N ASN A 45 9.53 8.32 11.14
CA ASN A 45 10.93 8.70 10.95
C ASN A 45 11.84 7.98 11.95
N ARG A 46 11.47 7.93 13.23
CA ARG A 46 12.24 7.20 14.28
C ARG A 46 12.27 5.70 13.99
N PHE A 47 11.15 5.13 13.57
CA PHE A 47 11.05 3.72 13.25
C PHE A 47 12.07 3.33 12.17
N PHE A 48 12.07 4.03 11.02
CA PHE A 48 12.99 3.72 9.93
C PHE A 48 14.44 4.00 10.31
N LYS A 49 14.70 5.10 11.00
CA LYS A 49 16.04 5.43 11.47
C LYS A 49 16.62 4.35 12.39
N SER A 50 15.80 3.81 13.29
CA SER A 50 16.24 2.73 14.19
C SER A 50 16.63 1.46 13.45
N ARG A 51 16.14 1.28 12.23
CA ARG A 51 16.46 0.16 11.36
C ARG A 51 17.61 0.45 10.38
N GLY A 52 18.21 1.63 10.46
CA GLY A 52 19.23 2.06 9.51
C GLY A 52 18.68 2.40 8.12
N GLU A 53 17.39 2.71 8.04
CA GLU A 53 16.70 3.03 6.81
C GLU A 53 16.29 4.51 6.82
N SER A 54 16.22 5.13 5.64
CA SER A 54 15.83 6.54 5.51
C SER A 54 15.01 6.78 4.25
N PRO A 55 13.85 6.15 4.10
CA PRO A 55 13.00 6.40 2.95
C PRO A 55 12.50 7.84 2.97
N GLU A 56 12.31 8.43 1.80
CA GLU A 56 11.55 9.66 1.67
C GLU A 56 10.10 9.37 2.00
N ILE A 57 9.51 10.08 2.97
CA ILE A 57 8.13 9.86 3.38
C ILE A 57 7.27 11.04 2.94
N GLU A 58 6.22 10.75 2.18
CA GLU A 58 5.23 11.71 1.72
C GLU A 58 3.85 11.30 2.23
N TYR A 59 3.04 12.28 2.64
CA TYR A 59 1.67 12.07 3.07
C TYR A 59 0.73 12.75 2.09
N ILE A 60 -0.20 11.98 1.53
CA ILE A 60 -1.20 12.48 0.59
C ILE A 60 -2.58 12.19 1.15
N SER A 61 -3.36 13.26 1.35
CA SER A 61 -4.72 13.16 1.89
C SER A 61 -5.75 13.09 0.78
N ALA A 62 -6.85 12.39 1.05
CA ALA A 62 -8.04 12.36 0.22
C ALA A 62 -9.23 12.00 1.09
N ASP A 63 -10.44 12.31 0.63
CA ASP A 63 -11.66 11.80 1.27
C ASP A 63 -11.78 10.29 0.96
N MET A 64 -11.38 9.48 1.91
CA MET A 64 -11.31 8.02 1.75
C MET A 64 -12.68 7.34 1.72
N GLU A 65 -13.77 8.07 1.95
CA GLU A 65 -15.13 7.60 1.77
C GLU A 65 -15.70 7.93 0.38
N ASN A 66 -14.99 8.76 -0.37
CA ASN A 66 -15.36 9.14 -1.73
C ASN A 66 -14.55 8.33 -2.74
N ILE A 67 -15.17 7.30 -3.34
CA ILE A 67 -14.48 6.37 -4.23
C ILE A 67 -13.88 7.07 -5.46
N ASP A 68 -14.56 8.07 -6.00
CA ASP A 68 -14.07 8.81 -7.18
C ASP A 68 -12.82 9.62 -6.83
N GLU A 69 -12.82 10.30 -5.69
CA GLU A 69 -11.67 11.07 -5.22
C GLU A 69 -10.48 10.16 -4.90
N VAL A 70 -10.72 9.04 -4.23
CA VAL A 70 -9.67 8.04 -3.95
C VAL A 70 -9.07 7.53 -5.26
N ASN A 71 -9.90 7.18 -6.22
CA ASN A 71 -9.47 6.64 -7.50
C ASN A 71 -8.67 7.67 -8.30
N ASP A 72 -9.16 8.89 -8.41
CA ASP A 72 -8.50 9.96 -9.16
C ASP A 72 -7.17 10.37 -8.52
N THR A 73 -7.15 10.50 -7.20
CA THR A 73 -5.92 10.86 -6.46
C THR A 73 -4.88 9.75 -6.58
N LEU A 74 -5.29 8.50 -6.43
CA LEU A 74 -4.38 7.37 -6.55
C LEU A 74 -3.83 7.23 -7.97
N ALA A 75 -4.65 7.43 -8.99
CA ALA A 75 -4.22 7.44 -10.38
C ALA A 75 -3.14 8.50 -10.63
N LYS A 76 -3.31 9.69 -10.05
CA LYS A 76 -2.31 10.76 -10.11
C LYS A 76 -1.01 10.36 -9.43
N ILE A 77 -1.09 9.81 -8.22
CA ILE A 77 0.09 9.34 -7.48
C ILE A 77 0.86 8.29 -8.30
N ILE A 78 0.16 7.34 -8.87
CA ILE A 78 0.75 6.29 -9.70
C ILE A 78 1.42 6.88 -10.94
N SER A 79 0.79 7.82 -11.61
CA SER A 79 1.35 8.45 -12.81
C SER A 79 2.64 9.23 -12.52
N GLU A 80 2.76 9.79 -11.33
CA GLU A 80 3.93 10.55 -10.88
C GLU A 80 5.06 9.66 -10.34
N ASN A 81 4.77 8.39 -10.07
CA ASN A 81 5.70 7.42 -9.51
C ASN A 81 5.70 6.12 -10.33
N PRO A 82 6.34 6.09 -11.49
CA PRO A 82 6.22 4.98 -12.44
C PRO A 82 6.71 3.63 -11.90
N ASP A 83 7.64 3.62 -10.94
CA ASP A 83 8.17 2.40 -10.33
C ASP A 83 7.47 2.07 -9.00
N CYS A 84 6.21 2.43 -8.86
CA CYS A 84 5.48 2.21 -7.64
C CYS A 84 4.85 0.83 -7.53
N VAL A 85 4.63 0.44 -6.28
CA VAL A 85 3.85 -0.73 -5.88
C VAL A 85 2.79 -0.26 -4.90
N VAL A 86 1.57 -0.78 -5.00
CA VAL A 86 0.48 -0.43 -4.08
C VAL A 86 0.31 -1.54 -3.06
N ASP A 87 0.38 -1.17 -1.78
CA ASP A 87 0.15 -2.09 -0.68
C ASP A 87 -1.28 -1.95 -0.14
N VAL A 88 -1.98 -3.08 -0.08
CA VAL A 88 -3.34 -3.18 0.43
C VAL A 88 -3.43 -3.94 1.75
N THR A 89 -2.33 -3.98 2.51
CA THR A 89 -2.32 -4.63 3.83
C THR A 89 -3.19 -3.89 4.83
N GLY A 90 -3.13 -2.57 4.84
CA GLY A 90 -3.98 -1.69 5.65
C GLY A 90 -5.03 -0.99 4.79
N GLY A 91 -5.76 -0.06 5.41
CA GLY A 91 -6.80 0.70 4.75
C GLY A 91 -8.20 0.15 5.03
N LYS A 92 -9.22 0.88 4.59
CA LYS A 92 -10.63 0.56 4.81
C LYS A 92 -11.31 0.16 3.49
N ASP A 93 -12.46 -0.45 3.59
CA ASP A 93 -13.18 -1.13 2.51
C ASP A 93 -13.20 -0.40 1.17
N ILE A 94 -13.68 0.84 1.14
CA ILE A 94 -13.78 1.63 -0.10
C ILE A 94 -12.38 1.94 -0.66
N ALA A 95 -11.44 2.30 0.20
CA ALA A 95 -10.09 2.60 -0.20
C ALA A 95 -9.37 1.37 -0.77
N LEU A 96 -9.55 0.21 -0.14
CA LEU A 96 -9.00 -1.06 -0.62
C LEU A 96 -9.54 -1.42 -1.99
N LEU A 97 -10.86 -1.30 -2.17
CA LEU A 97 -11.51 -1.58 -3.45
C LEU A 97 -11.01 -0.64 -4.55
N ALA A 98 -10.99 0.65 -4.29
CA ALA A 98 -10.53 1.65 -5.24
C ALA A 98 -9.05 1.46 -5.60
N ALA A 99 -8.21 1.18 -4.61
CA ALA A 99 -6.78 0.94 -4.81
C ALA A 99 -6.54 -0.31 -5.68
N GLY A 100 -7.25 -1.38 -5.41
CA GLY A 100 -7.17 -2.60 -6.22
C GLY A 100 -7.58 -2.36 -7.68
N MET A 101 -8.70 -1.67 -7.87
CA MET A 101 -9.19 -1.32 -9.21
C MET A 101 -8.20 -0.43 -9.97
N ALA A 102 -7.68 0.60 -9.32
CA ALA A 102 -6.72 1.53 -9.93
C ALA A 102 -5.41 0.83 -10.29
N ALA A 103 -4.87 0.02 -9.39
CA ALA A 103 -3.64 -0.72 -9.63
C ALA A 103 -3.76 -1.68 -10.81
N VAL A 104 -4.85 -2.45 -10.87
CA VAL A 104 -5.11 -3.37 -11.99
C VAL A 104 -5.27 -2.62 -13.30
N LYS A 105 -6.07 -1.56 -13.31
CA LYS A 105 -6.32 -0.74 -14.50
C LYS A 105 -5.04 -0.11 -15.06
N LEU A 106 -4.16 0.34 -14.18
CA LEU A 106 -2.92 1.04 -14.54
C LEU A 106 -1.72 0.11 -14.66
N GLY A 107 -1.90 -1.19 -14.44
CA GLY A 107 -0.84 -2.18 -14.58
C GLY A 107 0.24 -2.10 -13.50
N VAL A 108 -0.09 -1.61 -12.33
CA VAL A 108 0.84 -1.46 -11.20
C VAL A 108 0.77 -2.69 -10.29
N PRO A 109 1.90 -3.20 -9.80
CA PRO A 109 1.89 -4.32 -8.86
C PRO A 109 1.11 -4.00 -7.58
N LEU A 110 0.30 -4.96 -7.15
CA LEU A 110 -0.51 -4.88 -5.96
C LEU A 110 -0.03 -5.93 -4.97
N ILE A 111 0.34 -5.52 -3.77
CA ILE A 111 0.85 -6.42 -2.74
C ILE A 111 0.00 -6.37 -1.47
N ALA A 112 0.02 -7.46 -0.71
CA ALA A 112 -0.57 -7.56 0.61
C ALA A 112 0.32 -8.38 1.51
N TYR A 113 0.55 -7.92 2.75
CA TYR A 113 1.37 -8.62 3.73
C TYR A 113 0.49 -9.49 4.64
N ASN A 114 0.87 -10.74 4.81
CA ASN A 114 0.21 -11.67 5.72
C ASN A 114 1.03 -11.79 7.01
N ARG A 115 0.50 -11.29 8.12
CA ARG A 115 1.17 -11.29 9.42
C ARG A 115 1.39 -12.72 9.96
N ARG A 116 0.49 -13.64 9.64
CA ARG A 116 0.58 -15.03 10.12
C ARG A 116 1.75 -15.77 9.48
N THR A 117 1.90 -15.66 8.16
CA THR A 117 2.97 -16.32 7.41
C THR A 117 4.25 -15.49 7.37
N LYS A 118 4.20 -14.21 7.74
CA LYS A 118 5.31 -13.25 7.66
C LYS A 118 5.83 -13.04 6.24
N LYS A 119 4.95 -13.18 5.26
CA LYS A 119 5.24 -13.00 3.84
C LYS A 119 4.25 -12.05 3.20
N TYR A 120 4.62 -11.42 2.10
CA TYR A 120 3.65 -10.69 1.31
C TYR A 120 3.48 -11.30 -0.07
N ALA A 121 2.25 -11.19 -0.57
CA ALA A 121 1.84 -11.67 -1.87
C ALA A 121 1.87 -10.53 -2.88
N ASN A 122 2.35 -10.83 -4.07
CA ASN A 122 2.14 -9.96 -5.22
C ASN A 122 0.86 -10.42 -5.93
N ILE A 123 -0.27 -9.77 -5.62
CA ILE A 123 -1.58 -10.16 -6.09
C ILE A 123 -1.68 -10.04 -7.62
N SER A 124 -1.01 -9.07 -8.21
CA SER A 124 -1.06 -8.83 -9.65
C SER A 124 -0.47 -9.98 -10.49
N LYS A 125 0.42 -10.79 -9.94
CA LYS A 125 0.95 -11.97 -10.64
C LYS A 125 -0.09 -13.04 -10.92
N TYR A 126 -1.18 -13.01 -10.16
CA TYR A 126 -2.18 -14.07 -10.16
C TYR A 126 -3.49 -13.65 -10.85
N GLU A 127 -3.45 -12.63 -11.69
CA GLU A 127 -4.63 -12.13 -12.39
C GLU A 127 -5.35 -13.25 -13.15
N HIS A 128 -4.63 -14.11 -13.85
CA HIS A 128 -5.24 -15.24 -14.57
C HIS A 128 -5.79 -16.29 -13.62
N ALA A 129 -5.11 -16.57 -12.52
CA ALA A 129 -5.59 -17.47 -11.48
C ALA A 129 -6.86 -16.94 -10.82
N MET A 130 -6.97 -15.63 -10.63
CA MET A 130 -8.18 -14.97 -10.13
C MET A 130 -9.39 -15.23 -11.02
N ARG A 131 -9.22 -15.17 -12.34
CA ARG A 131 -10.29 -15.43 -13.30
C ARG A 131 -10.70 -16.88 -13.35
N ALA A 132 -9.73 -17.79 -13.19
CA ALA A 132 -9.95 -19.23 -13.27
C ALA A 132 -10.42 -19.83 -11.94
N ASN A 133 -9.88 -19.36 -10.82
CA ASN A 133 -10.18 -19.88 -9.49
C ASN A 133 -9.95 -18.78 -8.43
N ILE A 134 -11.04 -18.11 -8.09
CA ILE A 134 -11.00 -17.02 -7.08
C ILE A 134 -10.55 -17.51 -5.69
N PHE A 135 -10.77 -18.78 -5.38
CA PHE A 135 -10.35 -19.33 -4.08
C PHE A 135 -8.84 -19.46 -3.95
N GLY A 136 -8.10 -19.54 -5.05
CA GLY A 136 -6.64 -19.49 -5.03
C GLY A 136 -6.08 -18.21 -4.46
N LEU A 137 -6.85 -17.12 -4.49
CA LEU A 137 -6.46 -15.86 -3.88
C LEU A 137 -6.48 -15.87 -2.36
N LEU A 138 -7.24 -16.79 -1.78
CA LEU A 138 -7.38 -16.91 -0.34
C LEU A 138 -6.26 -17.76 0.27
N ASP A 139 -5.54 -18.49 -0.54
CA ASP A 139 -4.39 -19.28 -0.12
C ASP A 139 -3.11 -18.46 -0.31
N CYS A 140 -2.66 -17.84 0.76
CA CYS A 140 -1.48 -16.97 0.72
C CYS A 140 -0.19 -17.72 0.39
N GLU A 141 -0.12 -19.02 0.57
CA GLU A 141 1.06 -19.80 0.24
C GLU A 141 1.32 -19.85 -1.26
N ASP A 142 0.27 -19.78 -2.07
CA ASP A 142 0.37 -19.80 -3.53
C ASP A 142 0.96 -18.50 -4.10
N PHE A 143 1.04 -17.45 -3.28
CA PHE A 143 1.55 -16.14 -3.69
C PHE A 143 3.04 -15.94 -3.45
N PHE A 144 3.68 -16.87 -2.82
CA PHE A 144 5.10 -16.77 -2.42
C PHE A 144 6.01 -17.84 -3.08
#